data_c457663b037fa2e39bfdad3cc1a35e3c
#
_entry.id   c457663b037fa2e39bfdad3cc1a35e3c
#
_cell.length_a   1.000
_cell.length_b   1.000
_cell.length_c   1.000
_cell.angle_alpha   90.00
_cell.angle_beta   90.00
_cell.angle_gamma   90.00
#
_symmetry.space_group_name_H-M   'P 1'
#
loop_
_entity.id
_entity.type
_entity.pdbx_description
1 polymer ?
#
loop_
_entity_poly.entity_id
_entity_poly.type
_entity_poly.pdbx_seq_one_letter_code
_entity_poly.pdbx_strand_id
1 'polypeptide(L)'
;IKKISVARGYDVTRYTLQCFGGAGGQHACGVADALGMTRVLVHPLAGVLSAYGMGLADQNVMRETAVELKLVPEHITALRDTLGELALAAQHELEKQEVSRGDIRVHRRVHVRYDGTDSALIVPFPHLQGGDVSNQAVMHEITQAFEAAYRQRFAFLMQGKALIVEAVSVEAVVAGDAPSERAHDMHPQRAVPQRDTVRMYTAGNDGQAAWHDAALIVREDLRPGDVIDGPAIIAEQNATTVVEPGWRASLTAFDHLVLERIAPRAIQFAAGTTVDPVLLEVFNNLFMNIAEQ
;
A
#
# COMPACT_ATOMS: atom_id res chain seq x y z
N ILE A 1 1.08 -8.26 -4.78
CA ILE A 1 0.62 -6.95 -5.25
C ILE A 1 -0.55 -7.12 -6.20
N LYS A 2 -0.42 -7.86 -7.32
CA LYS A 2 -1.52 -8.07 -8.28
C LYS A 2 -2.80 -8.57 -7.60
N LYS A 3 -2.71 -9.61 -6.75
CA LYS A 3 -3.85 -10.21 -6.05
C LYS A 3 -4.57 -9.25 -5.08
N ILE A 4 -3.87 -8.26 -4.53
CA ILE A 4 -4.44 -7.32 -3.55
C ILE A 4 -4.85 -6.01 -4.21
N SER A 5 -3.99 -5.40 -5.04
CA SER A 5 -4.24 -4.08 -5.62
C SER A 5 -5.07 -4.16 -6.89
N VAL A 6 -4.68 -5.02 -7.85
CA VAL A 6 -5.39 -5.14 -9.13
C VAL A 6 -6.79 -5.74 -8.92
N ALA A 7 -6.93 -6.74 -8.04
CA ALA A 7 -8.23 -7.31 -7.69
C ALA A 7 -9.19 -6.31 -7.02
N ARG A 8 -8.65 -5.22 -6.47
CA ARG A 8 -9.44 -4.09 -5.90
C ARG A 8 -9.64 -2.94 -6.88
N GLY A 9 -9.26 -3.09 -8.15
CA GLY A 9 -9.42 -2.08 -9.18
C GLY A 9 -8.37 -0.97 -9.20
N TYR A 10 -7.23 -1.15 -8.48
CA TYR A 10 -6.14 -0.18 -8.52
C TYR A 10 -5.16 -0.48 -9.65
N ASP A 11 -4.91 0.52 -10.49
CA ASP A 11 -3.88 0.47 -11.54
C ASP A 11 -2.50 0.70 -10.91
N VAL A 12 -1.78 -0.39 -10.67
CA VAL A 12 -0.46 -0.37 -10.00
C VAL A 12 0.62 0.36 -10.81
N THR A 13 0.46 0.51 -12.13
CA THR A 13 1.44 1.20 -12.99
C THR A 13 1.57 2.69 -12.67
N ARG A 14 0.57 3.27 -12.00
CA ARG A 14 0.51 4.68 -11.60
C ARG A 14 1.10 4.96 -10.22
N TYR A 15 1.55 3.92 -9.52
CA TYR A 15 2.09 4.03 -8.16
C TYR A 15 3.62 3.89 -8.14
N THR A 16 4.23 4.34 -7.07
CA THR A 16 5.64 4.10 -6.76
C THR A 16 5.75 2.82 -5.93
N LEU A 17 6.65 1.91 -6.30
CA LEU A 17 6.95 0.72 -5.52
C LEU A 17 7.78 1.11 -4.30
N GLN A 18 7.22 0.99 -3.10
CA GLN A 18 7.98 1.13 -1.86
C GLN A 18 8.75 -0.16 -1.60
N CYS A 19 10.06 -0.06 -1.50
CA CYS A 19 10.94 -1.19 -1.21
C CYS A 19 11.41 -1.15 0.25
N PHE A 20 11.37 -2.30 0.94
CA PHE A 20 11.90 -2.46 2.30
C PHE A 20 12.41 -3.88 2.56
N GLY A 21 13.22 -4.02 3.64
CA GLY A 21 13.95 -5.24 3.97
C GLY A 21 15.33 -5.27 3.36
N GLY A 22 16.30 -5.91 4.04
CA GLY A 22 17.72 -5.89 3.66
C GLY A 22 18.03 -6.38 2.24
N ALA A 23 17.26 -7.35 1.73
CA ALA A 23 17.38 -7.88 0.37
C ALA A 23 16.36 -7.28 -0.61
N GLY A 24 15.41 -6.47 -0.14
CA GLY A 24 14.35 -5.93 -0.98
C GLY A 24 14.88 -5.12 -2.17
N GLY A 25 15.86 -4.27 -1.93
CA GLY A 25 16.50 -3.44 -2.95
C GLY A 25 17.18 -4.21 -4.07
N GLN A 26 17.57 -5.47 -3.83
CA GLN A 26 18.19 -6.33 -4.85
C GLN A 26 17.21 -6.73 -5.95
N HIS A 27 15.92 -6.77 -5.65
CA HIS A 27 14.88 -7.24 -6.55
C HIS A 27 13.90 -6.15 -7.00
N ALA A 28 14.03 -4.94 -6.45
CA ALA A 28 13.04 -3.87 -6.60
C ALA A 28 12.78 -3.46 -8.04
N CYS A 29 13.84 -3.28 -8.85
CA CYS A 29 13.72 -2.96 -10.27
C CYS A 29 13.02 -4.08 -11.05
N GLY A 30 13.41 -5.34 -10.83
CA GLY A 30 12.79 -6.49 -11.48
C GLY A 30 11.31 -6.67 -11.12
N VAL A 31 10.94 -6.43 -9.86
CA VAL A 31 9.53 -6.45 -9.42
C VAL A 31 8.74 -5.30 -10.05
N ALA A 32 9.31 -4.08 -10.10
CA ALA A 32 8.69 -2.93 -10.75
C ALA A 32 8.47 -3.21 -12.24
N ASP A 33 9.48 -3.74 -12.94
CA ASP A 33 9.38 -4.13 -14.35
C ASP A 33 8.27 -5.18 -14.60
N ALA A 34 8.15 -6.20 -13.73
CA ALA A 34 7.12 -7.23 -13.83
C ALA A 34 5.70 -6.70 -13.58
N LEU A 35 5.57 -5.58 -12.86
CA LEU A 35 4.31 -4.90 -12.55
C LEU A 35 4.00 -3.76 -13.52
N GLY A 36 4.92 -3.41 -14.43
CA GLY A 36 4.81 -2.24 -15.30
C GLY A 36 4.99 -0.90 -14.57
N MET A 37 5.58 -0.92 -13.38
CA MET A 37 5.87 0.29 -12.60
C MET A 37 7.20 0.89 -13.05
N THR A 38 7.27 2.22 -13.08
CA THR A 38 8.46 2.95 -13.56
C THR A 38 9.24 3.65 -12.45
N ARG A 39 8.77 3.54 -11.22
CA ARG A 39 9.38 4.22 -10.08
C ARG A 39 9.42 3.33 -8.85
N VAL A 40 10.58 3.33 -8.16
CA VAL A 40 10.82 2.64 -6.89
C VAL A 40 11.32 3.65 -5.87
N LEU A 41 10.84 3.56 -4.63
CA LEU A 41 11.34 4.34 -3.50
C LEU A 41 12.02 3.39 -2.51
N VAL A 42 13.27 3.71 -2.15
CA VAL A 42 14.03 3.03 -1.10
C VAL A 42 14.32 4.04 0.01
N HIS A 43 13.73 3.81 1.17
CA HIS A 43 13.91 4.65 2.36
C HIS A 43 15.33 4.48 2.93
N PRO A 44 15.97 5.49 3.55
CA PRO A 44 17.29 5.34 4.18
C PRO A 44 17.35 4.25 5.26
N LEU A 45 16.23 3.95 5.88
CA LEU A 45 16.09 2.86 6.85
C LEU A 45 15.43 1.60 6.24
N ALA A 46 15.51 1.39 4.93
CA ALA A 46 14.83 0.28 4.25
C ALA A 46 15.13 -1.08 4.88
N GLY A 47 16.40 -1.34 5.29
CA GLY A 47 16.81 -2.59 5.92
C GLY A 47 16.14 -2.89 7.28
N VAL A 48 15.67 -1.85 7.97
CA VAL A 48 15.03 -1.92 9.30
C VAL A 48 13.68 -1.20 9.35
N LEU A 49 13.07 -0.95 8.19
CA LEU A 49 11.86 -0.12 8.07
C LEU A 49 10.69 -0.66 8.89
N SER A 50 10.57 -1.98 9.07
CA SER A 50 9.53 -2.56 9.92
C SER A 50 9.71 -2.16 11.40
N ALA A 51 10.93 -2.18 11.92
CA ALA A 51 11.21 -1.74 13.28
C ALA A 51 11.00 -0.23 13.43
N TYR A 52 11.43 0.55 12.45
CA TYR A 52 11.17 1.99 12.40
C TYR A 52 9.67 2.29 12.40
N GLY A 53 8.88 1.59 11.55
CA GLY A 53 7.43 1.74 11.51
C GLY A 53 6.73 1.33 12.80
N MET A 54 7.23 0.30 13.51
CA MET A 54 6.70 -0.06 14.84
C MET A 54 6.95 1.05 15.88
N GLY A 55 8.10 1.72 15.80
CA GLY A 55 8.41 2.85 16.67
C GLY A 55 7.56 4.10 16.41
N LEU A 56 6.99 4.20 15.19
CA LEU A 56 6.11 5.30 14.78
C LEU A 56 4.63 4.94 14.81
N ALA A 57 4.31 3.68 15.13
CA ALA A 57 2.92 3.21 15.08
C ALA A 57 2.06 3.98 16.08
N ASP A 58 0.88 4.37 15.62
CA ASP A 58 -0.15 4.90 16.49
C ASP A 58 -0.55 3.87 17.54
N GLN A 59 -0.82 4.33 18.74
CA GLN A 59 -1.48 3.49 19.73
C GLN A 59 -2.96 3.41 19.37
N ASN A 60 -3.49 2.21 19.17
CA ASN A 60 -4.89 2.03 18.86
C ASN A 60 -5.53 0.91 19.67
N VAL A 61 -6.81 1.04 19.89
CA VAL A 61 -7.70 0.02 20.43
C VAL A 61 -8.89 -0.14 19.49
N MET A 62 -9.09 -1.36 19.00
CA MET A 62 -10.23 -1.70 18.16
C MET A 62 -11.24 -2.51 18.98
N ARG A 63 -12.52 -2.18 18.83
CA ARG A 63 -13.66 -2.90 19.36
C ARG A 63 -14.67 -3.15 18.25
N GLU A 64 -15.20 -4.35 18.22
CA GLU A 64 -16.18 -4.78 17.21
C GLU A 64 -17.24 -5.63 17.88
N THR A 65 -18.47 -5.55 17.39
CA THR A 65 -19.57 -6.44 17.80
C THR A 65 -20.51 -6.69 16.62
N ALA A 66 -20.97 -7.94 16.51
CA ALA A 66 -21.99 -8.30 15.54
C ALA A 66 -23.35 -7.77 15.98
N VAL A 67 -24.14 -7.27 15.02
CA VAL A 67 -25.47 -6.71 15.29
C VAL A 67 -26.57 -7.35 14.42
N GLU A 68 -26.25 -7.78 13.22
CA GLU A 68 -27.15 -8.44 12.24
C GLU A 68 -28.50 -7.70 12.10
N LEU A 69 -28.48 -6.41 11.87
CA LEU A 69 -29.65 -5.56 11.75
C LEU A 69 -29.88 -5.09 10.31
N LYS A 70 -31.11 -5.01 9.86
CA LYS A 70 -31.46 -4.33 8.60
C LYS A 70 -31.09 -2.85 8.69
N LEU A 71 -30.51 -2.30 7.64
CA LEU A 71 -30.23 -0.88 7.55
C LEU A 71 -31.52 -0.13 7.22
N VAL A 72 -32.25 0.24 8.28
CA VAL A 72 -33.49 1.02 8.25
C VAL A 72 -33.44 2.12 9.30
N PRO A 73 -34.20 3.23 9.15
CA PRO A 73 -34.13 4.38 10.07
C PRO A 73 -34.36 4.01 11.53
N GLU A 74 -35.22 3.03 11.79
CA GLU A 74 -35.60 2.58 13.13
C GLU A 74 -34.40 1.97 13.89
N HIS A 75 -33.44 1.37 13.20
CA HIS A 75 -32.28 0.73 13.81
C HIS A 75 -31.08 1.67 13.99
N ILE A 76 -31.09 2.88 13.38
CA ILE A 76 -29.95 3.81 13.43
C ILE A 76 -29.63 4.23 14.87
N THR A 77 -30.65 4.43 15.70
CA THR A 77 -30.44 4.79 17.11
C THR A 77 -29.70 3.67 17.86
N ALA A 78 -30.15 2.42 17.70
CA ALA A 78 -29.49 1.27 18.33
C ALA A 78 -28.02 1.11 17.85
N LEU A 79 -27.76 1.31 16.56
CA LEU A 79 -26.37 1.30 16.02
C LEU A 79 -25.52 2.41 16.62
N ARG A 80 -26.09 3.62 16.79
CA ARG A 80 -25.40 4.77 17.40
C ARG A 80 -25.07 4.50 18.87
N ASP A 81 -25.99 3.94 19.63
CA ASP A 81 -25.83 3.60 21.05
C ASP A 81 -24.72 2.54 21.21
N THR A 82 -24.78 1.46 20.44
CA THR A 82 -23.74 0.40 20.43
C THR A 82 -22.36 0.98 20.07
N LEU A 83 -22.28 1.82 19.03
CA LEU A 83 -21.03 2.49 18.66
C LEU A 83 -20.54 3.45 19.76
N GLY A 84 -21.45 4.08 20.49
CA GLY A 84 -21.14 4.93 21.65
C GLY A 84 -20.51 4.11 22.80
N GLU A 85 -21.09 2.97 23.15
CA GLU A 85 -20.57 2.07 24.17
C GLU A 85 -19.18 1.54 23.81
N LEU A 86 -19.01 1.07 22.56
CA LEU A 86 -17.73 0.60 22.06
C LEU A 86 -16.67 1.71 22.08
N ALA A 87 -17.05 2.94 21.72
CA ALA A 87 -16.16 4.09 21.73
C ALA A 87 -15.67 4.41 23.15
N LEU A 88 -16.58 4.43 24.12
CA LEU A 88 -16.23 4.66 25.52
C LEU A 88 -15.30 3.56 26.06
N ALA A 89 -15.58 2.30 25.73
CA ALA A 89 -14.75 1.17 26.14
C ALA A 89 -13.33 1.25 25.53
N ALA A 90 -13.22 1.59 24.24
CA ALA A 90 -11.95 1.75 23.56
C ALA A 90 -11.13 2.93 24.10
N GLN A 91 -11.78 4.09 24.34
CA GLN A 91 -11.14 5.25 24.93
C GLN A 91 -10.63 4.97 26.35
N HIS A 92 -11.44 4.31 27.18
CA HIS A 92 -11.04 3.96 28.54
C HIS A 92 -9.82 3.02 28.58
N GLU A 93 -9.68 2.15 27.59
CA GLU A 93 -8.51 1.27 27.51
C GLU A 93 -7.23 2.03 27.13
N LEU A 94 -7.30 3.00 26.22
CA LEU A 94 -6.19 3.88 25.92
C LEU A 94 -5.82 4.79 27.10
N GLU A 95 -6.83 5.32 27.84
CA GLU A 95 -6.60 6.12 29.03
C GLU A 95 -5.82 5.36 30.13
N LYS A 96 -6.01 4.05 30.25
CA LYS A 96 -5.21 3.18 31.15
C LYS A 96 -3.75 3.10 30.76
N GLN A 97 -3.41 3.43 29.52
CA GLN A 97 -2.03 3.47 29.01
C GLN A 97 -1.41 4.87 29.14
N GLU A 98 -1.93 5.70 30.06
CA GLU A 98 -1.47 7.07 30.37
C GLU A 98 -1.62 8.07 29.22
N VAL A 99 -2.52 7.79 28.28
CA VAL A 99 -2.81 8.67 27.16
C VAL A 99 -3.87 9.70 27.54
N SER A 100 -3.64 10.96 27.17
CA SER A 100 -4.62 12.06 27.39
C SER A 100 -5.86 11.86 26.53
N ARG A 101 -7.05 11.93 27.13
CA ARG A 101 -8.33 11.75 26.42
C ARG A 101 -8.52 12.72 25.26
N GLY A 102 -7.97 13.94 25.36
CA GLY A 102 -8.05 14.96 24.32
C GLY A 102 -7.31 14.61 23.03
N ASP A 103 -6.34 13.68 23.10
CA ASP A 103 -5.54 13.26 21.97
C ASP A 103 -6.14 12.04 21.25
N ILE A 104 -7.17 11.41 21.82
CA ILE A 104 -7.81 10.22 21.28
C ILE A 104 -8.79 10.61 20.17
N ARG A 105 -8.53 10.12 18.96
CA ARG A 105 -9.46 10.17 17.83
C ARG A 105 -10.26 8.89 17.76
N VAL A 106 -11.55 8.99 17.49
CA VAL A 106 -12.44 7.83 17.44
C VAL A 106 -13.05 7.71 16.05
N HIS A 107 -12.74 6.60 15.38
CA HIS A 107 -13.32 6.23 14.09
C HIS A 107 -14.42 5.19 14.32
N ARG A 108 -15.63 5.49 13.83
CA ARG A 108 -16.79 4.60 13.90
C ARG A 108 -17.08 4.05 12.52
N ARG A 109 -17.30 2.75 12.40
CA ARG A 109 -17.54 2.06 11.12
C ARG A 109 -18.70 1.08 11.26
N VAL A 110 -19.38 0.83 10.14
CA VAL A 110 -20.39 -0.20 10.00
C VAL A 110 -19.97 -1.17 8.90
N HIS A 111 -20.20 -2.45 9.13
CA HIS A 111 -19.93 -3.51 8.18
C HIS A 111 -21.25 -3.83 7.47
N VAL A 112 -21.38 -3.44 6.21
CA VAL A 112 -22.64 -3.51 5.47
C VAL A 112 -22.51 -4.52 4.34
N ARG A 113 -23.55 -5.33 4.17
CA ARG A 113 -23.68 -6.29 3.06
C ARG A 113 -25.08 -6.26 2.48
N TYR A 114 -25.23 -6.77 1.27
CA TYR A 114 -26.56 -7.06 0.76
C TYR A 114 -27.16 -8.27 1.51
N ASP A 115 -28.46 -8.27 1.69
CA ASP A 115 -29.18 -9.42 2.25
C ASP A 115 -28.96 -10.67 1.38
N GLY A 116 -28.53 -11.77 2.01
CA GLY A 116 -28.20 -13.02 1.33
C GLY A 116 -26.82 -13.08 0.67
N THR A 117 -25.89 -12.16 1.00
CA THR A 117 -24.46 -12.23 0.63
C THR A 117 -23.57 -12.38 1.85
N ASP A 118 -22.38 -12.97 1.66
CA ASP A 118 -21.42 -13.26 2.73
C ASP A 118 -20.30 -12.20 2.85
N SER A 119 -20.27 -11.21 1.93
CA SER A 119 -19.20 -10.23 1.87
C SER A 119 -19.67 -8.87 2.35
N ALA A 120 -19.33 -8.50 3.59
CA ALA A 120 -19.54 -7.16 4.11
C ALA A 120 -18.44 -6.20 3.65
N LEU A 121 -18.82 -4.96 3.38
CA LEU A 121 -17.92 -3.84 3.17
C LEU A 121 -17.94 -2.91 4.38
N ILE A 122 -16.76 -2.49 4.81
CA ILE A 122 -16.60 -1.58 5.95
C ILE A 122 -16.71 -0.15 5.42
N VAL A 123 -17.70 0.59 5.93
CA VAL A 123 -17.91 1.99 5.59
C VAL A 123 -17.98 2.85 6.84
N PRO A 124 -17.62 4.15 6.75
CA PRO A 124 -17.73 5.05 7.90
C PRO A 124 -19.18 5.16 8.40
N PHE A 125 -19.34 5.19 9.72
CA PHE A 125 -20.58 5.69 10.32
C PHE A 125 -20.52 7.22 10.33
N PRO A 126 -21.50 7.93 9.72
CA PRO A 126 -21.43 9.38 9.57
C PRO A 126 -21.34 10.10 10.91
N HIS A 127 -20.40 11.04 11.00
CA HIS A 127 -20.33 11.99 12.10
C HIS A 127 -20.91 13.32 11.63
N LEU A 128 -22.23 13.41 11.62
CA LEU A 128 -22.93 14.63 11.20
C LEU A 128 -22.83 15.67 12.31
N GLN A 129 -22.10 16.75 12.04
CA GLN A 129 -21.99 17.88 12.96
C GLN A 129 -23.26 18.77 12.87
N GLY A 130 -23.81 19.11 14.03
CA GLY A 130 -24.84 20.13 14.16
C GLY A 130 -26.26 19.62 14.12
N GLY A 131 -26.98 19.74 15.25
CA GLY A 131 -28.43 19.57 15.35
C GLY A 131 -28.91 18.12 15.28
N ASP A 132 -30.19 17.96 15.38
CA ASP A 132 -30.91 16.68 15.39
C ASP A 132 -30.89 16.06 13.98
N VAL A 133 -29.78 15.38 13.63
CA VAL A 133 -29.67 14.70 12.33
C VAL A 133 -30.60 13.49 12.31
N SER A 134 -31.56 13.52 11.38
CA SER A 134 -32.53 12.44 11.27
C SER A 134 -31.86 11.09 10.96
N ASN A 135 -32.41 10.02 11.53
CA ASN A 135 -31.98 8.66 11.25
C ASN A 135 -32.04 8.32 9.76
N GLN A 136 -32.97 8.93 9.02
CA GLN A 136 -33.08 8.81 7.57
C GLN A 136 -31.84 9.37 6.85
N ALA A 137 -31.30 10.51 7.28
CA ALA A 137 -30.11 11.10 6.69
C ALA A 137 -28.86 10.22 6.93
N VAL A 138 -28.70 9.72 8.16
CA VAL A 138 -27.60 8.79 8.50
C VAL A 138 -27.67 7.52 7.66
N MET A 139 -28.86 6.90 7.56
CA MET A 139 -29.07 5.71 6.73
C MET A 139 -28.70 6.01 5.26
N HIS A 140 -29.11 7.16 4.74
CA HIS A 140 -28.81 7.53 3.36
C HIS A 140 -27.31 7.66 3.09
N GLU A 141 -26.57 8.31 3.98
CA GLU A 141 -25.09 8.42 3.84
C GLU A 141 -24.39 7.07 3.92
N ILE A 142 -24.80 6.19 4.85
CA ILE A 142 -24.25 4.84 4.92
C ILE A 142 -24.51 4.08 3.61
N THR A 143 -25.74 4.20 3.08
CA THR A 143 -26.13 3.56 1.82
C THR A 143 -25.26 4.06 0.66
N GLN A 144 -25.08 5.37 0.53
CA GLN A 144 -24.24 5.96 -0.52
C GLN A 144 -22.77 5.50 -0.40
N ALA A 145 -22.22 5.52 0.80
CA ALA A 145 -20.85 5.07 1.04
C ALA A 145 -20.67 3.58 0.69
N PHE A 146 -21.64 2.74 1.06
CA PHE A 146 -21.65 1.32 0.71
C PHE A 146 -21.75 1.10 -0.79
N GLU A 147 -22.69 1.74 -1.47
CA GLU A 147 -22.87 1.61 -2.93
C GLU A 147 -21.63 2.07 -3.71
N ALA A 148 -20.99 3.15 -3.29
CA ALA A 148 -19.75 3.63 -3.88
C ALA A 148 -18.63 2.58 -3.74
N ALA A 149 -18.44 2.06 -2.53
CA ALA A 149 -17.42 1.03 -2.25
C ALA A 149 -17.73 -0.29 -2.99
N TYR A 150 -19.02 -0.69 -3.03
CA TYR A 150 -19.45 -1.91 -3.72
C TYR A 150 -19.23 -1.82 -5.23
N ARG A 151 -19.61 -0.68 -5.84
CA ARG A 151 -19.37 -0.43 -7.27
C ARG A 151 -17.88 -0.41 -7.62
N GLN A 152 -17.06 0.15 -6.75
CA GLN A 152 -15.60 0.14 -6.96
C GLN A 152 -15.03 -1.28 -6.92
N ARG A 153 -15.55 -2.13 -6.04
CA ARG A 153 -15.04 -3.49 -5.84
C ARG A 153 -15.57 -4.50 -6.85
N PHE A 154 -16.88 -4.39 -7.20
CA PHE A 154 -17.58 -5.41 -8.00
C PHE A 154 -18.08 -4.89 -9.36
N ALA A 155 -17.95 -3.59 -9.64
CA ALA A 155 -18.39 -2.91 -10.87
C ALA A 155 -19.91 -2.87 -11.11
N PHE A 156 -20.75 -3.41 -10.22
CA PHE A 156 -22.20 -3.39 -10.31
C PHE A 156 -22.84 -3.15 -8.93
N LEU A 157 -24.17 -2.94 -8.92
CA LEU A 157 -24.98 -2.87 -7.69
C LEU A 157 -26.15 -3.86 -7.80
N MET A 158 -26.55 -4.45 -6.66
CA MET A 158 -27.73 -5.32 -6.58
C MET A 158 -28.97 -4.47 -6.29
N GLN A 159 -29.63 -3.98 -7.36
CA GLN A 159 -30.82 -3.15 -7.22
C GLN A 159 -31.96 -3.88 -6.52
N GLY A 160 -32.65 -3.16 -5.60
CA GLY A 160 -33.80 -3.68 -4.86
C GLY A 160 -33.48 -4.66 -3.72
N LYS A 161 -32.20 -4.98 -3.49
CA LYS A 161 -31.79 -5.80 -2.34
C LYS A 161 -31.69 -4.94 -1.08
N ALA A 162 -32.19 -5.47 0.03
CA ALA A 162 -32.03 -4.85 1.34
C ALA A 162 -30.54 -4.86 1.78
N LEU A 163 -30.17 -3.89 2.61
CA LEU A 163 -28.85 -3.85 3.25
C LEU A 163 -28.95 -4.35 4.69
N ILE A 164 -27.95 -5.12 5.10
CA ILE A 164 -27.78 -5.61 6.46
C ILE A 164 -26.51 -4.99 7.04
N VAL A 165 -26.58 -4.46 8.24
CA VAL A 165 -25.43 -4.13 9.06
C VAL A 165 -25.09 -5.40 9.85
N GLU A 166 -24.04 -6.09 9.42
CA GLU A 166 -23.56 -7.33 10.04
C GLU A 166 -22.90 -7.06 11.38
N ALA A 167 -22.01 -6.06 11.41
CA ALA A 167 -21.27 -5.67 12.59
C ALA A 167 -21.05 -4.15 12.64
N VAL A 168 -20.69 -3.65 13.80
CA VAL A 168 -20.20 -2.31 14.01
C VAL A 168 -18.82 -2.36 14.66
N SER A 169 -17.95 -1.46 14.28
CA SER A 169 -16.60 -1.38 14.84
C SER A 169 -16.20 0.06 15.18
N VAL A 170 -15.37 0.17 16.20
CA VAL A 170 -14.79 1.42 16.65
C VAL A 170 -13.29 1.23 16.78
N GLU A 171 -12.55 2.19 16.28
CA GLU A 171 -11.12 2.31 16.46
C GLU A 171 -10.83 3.64 17.17
N ALA A 172 -10.30 3.55 18.38
CA ALA A 172 -9.77 4.69 19.12
C ALA A 172 -8.25 4.75 18.86
N VAL A 173 -7.76 5.90 18.42
CA VAL A 173 -6.37 6.07 17.96
C VAL A 173 -5.76 7.29 18.62
N VAL A 174 -4.52 7.14 19.08
CA VAL A 174 -3.64 8.25 19.46
C VAL A 174 -2.48 8.27 18.49
N ALA A 175 -2.27 9.42 17.86
CA ALA A 175 -1.16 9.59 16.93
C ALA A 175 0.16 9.43 17.68
N GLY A 176 1.04 8.59 17.14
CA GLY A 176 2.42 8.48 17.60
C GLY A 176 3.20 9.77 17.29
N ASP A 177 4.30 9.98 18.01
CA ASP A 177 5.25 11.05 17.73
C ASP A 177 6.02 10.73 16.45
N ALA A 178 5.49 11.15 15.30
CA ALA A 178 6.20 11.03 14.04
C ALA A 178 7.38 12.03 14.02
N PRO A 179 8.64 11.58 13.98
CA PRO A 179 9.77 12.46 13.80
C PRO A 179 9.63 13.18 12.46
N SER A 180 9.86 14.49 12.45
CA SER A 180 9.92 15.24 11.20
C SER A 180 11.19 14.84 10.44
N GLU A 181 11.04 14.33 9.23
CA GLU A 181 12.19 14.10 8.35
C GLU A 181 12.86 15.44 8.02
N ARG A 182 14.17 15.52 8.27
CA ARG A 182 14.94 16.73 7.99
C ARG A 182 15.39 16.71 6.53
N ALA A 183 15.04 17.76 5.79
CA ALA A 183 15.57 17.96 4.48
C ALA A 183 17.05 18.41 4.56
N HIS A 184 17.89 17.78 3.77
CA HIS A 184 19.29 18.13 3.57
C HIS A 184 19.42 19.05 2.33
N ASP A 185 20.48 19.84 2.30
CA ASP A 185 20.77 20.67 1.14
C ASP A 185 21.08 19.81 -0.10
N MET A 186 20.46 20.15 -1.21
CA MET A 186 20.77 19.52 -2.49
C MET A 186 22.11 20.03 -3.03
N HIS A 187 22.97 19.11 -3.44
CA HIS A 187 24.26 19.43 -4.03
C HIS A 187 24.23 19.35 -5.56
N PRO A 188 25.09 20.10 -6.27
CA PRO A 188 25.27 19.90 -7.70
C PRO A 188 25.68 18.47 -8.02
N GLN A 189 25.22 17.97 -9.15
CA GLN A 189 25.59 16.64 -9.64
C GLN A 189 27.11 16.54 -9.81
N ARG A 190 27.65 15.39 -9.41
CA ARG A 190 29.09 15.06 -9.50
C ARG A 190 29.29 13.65 -10.04
N ALA A 191 30.51 13.31 -10.35
CA ALA A 191 30.91 11.91 -10.49
C ALA A 191 30.82 11.24 -9.12
N VAL A 192 29.97 10.24 -9.00
CA VAL A 192 29.77 9.51 -7.74
C VAL A 192 31.01 8.65 -7.45
N PRO A 193 31.55 8.66 -6.21
CA PRO A 193 32.65 7.80 -5.85
C PRO A 193 32.30 6.33 -6.02
N GLN A 194 33.11 5.63 -6.78
CA GLN A 194 32.97 4.21 -7.02
C GLN A 194 34.04 3.47 -6.20
N ARG A 195 33.63 2.48 -5.39
CA ARG A 195 34.55 1.70 -4.58
C ARG A 195 35.26 0.63 -5.38
N ASP A 196 34.53 -0.03 -6.28
CA ASP A 196 35.00 -1.13 -7.10
C ASP A 196 34.08 -1.34 -8.32
N THR A 197 34.49 -2.22 -9.22
CA THR A 197 33.65 -2.73 -10.30
C THR A 197 33.45 -4.24 -10.10
N VAL A 198 32.20 -4.67 -10.07
CA VAL A 198 31.85 -6.06 -9.83
C VAL A 198 31.05 -6.64 -10.99
N ARG A 199 31.14 -7.95 -11.20
CA ARG A 199 30.36 -8.65 -12.23
C ARG A 199 28.95 -8.93 -11.71
N MET A 200 27.94 -8.49 -12.43
CA MET A 200 26.52 -8.69 -12.12
C MET A 200 25.84 -9.39 -13.31
N TYR A 201 25.14 -10.49 -13.03
CA TYR A 201 24.36 -11.21 -14.05
C TYR A 201 22.91 -10.77 -13.97
N THR A 202 22.43 -10.09 -15.00
CA THR A 202 21.05 -9.58 -15.05
C THR A 202 20.60 -9.38 -16.49
N ALA A 203 19.31 -9.10 -16.69
CA ALA A 203 18.77 -8.77 -18.00
C ALA A 203 19.18 -7.34 -18.42
N GLY A 204 19.73 -7.20 -19.62
CA GLY A 204 19.97 -5.92 -20.26
C GLY A 204 18.67 -5.22 -20.70
N ASN A 205 18.80 -4.04 -21.31
CA ASN A 205 17.65 -3.30 -21.87
C ASN A 205 16.94 -4.04 -23.01
N ASP A 206 17.66 -4.94 -23.67
CA ASP A 206 17.15 -5.84 -24.72
C ASP A 206 16.37 -7.05 -24.16
N GLY A 207 16.33 -7.20 -22.83
CA GLY A 207 15.70 -8.31 -22.14
C GLY A 207 16.53 -9.61 -22.13
N GLN A 208 17.74 -9.62 -22.70
CA GLN A 208 18.64 -10.76 -22.65
C GLN A 208 19.48 -10.74 -21.38
N ALA A 209 19.55 -11.88 -20.69
CA ALA A 209 20.37 -12.01 -19.50
C ALA A 209 21.85 -12.14 -19.88
N ALA A 210 22.68 -11.28 -19.32
CA ALA A 210 24.11 -11.22 -19.58
C ALA A 210 24.90 -10.80 -18.34
N TRP A 211 26.21 -10.95 -18.40
CA TRP A 211 27.11 -10.39 -17.40
C TRP A 211 27.41 -8.92 -17.72
N HIS A 212 27.20 -8.04 -16.74
CA HIS A 212 27.49 -6.63 -16.80
C HIS A 212 28.56 -6.25 -15.77
N ASP A 213 29.40 -5.28 -16.12
CA ASP A 213 30.28 -4.65 -15.15
C ASP A 213 29.48 -3.56 -14.42
N ALA A 214 29.25 -3.76 -13.14
CA ALA A 214 28.45 -2.87 -12.29
C ALA A 214 29.34 -2.08 -11.34
N ALA A 215 29.06 -0.79 -11.19
CA ALA A 215 29.73 0.05 -10.20
C ALA A 215 29.32 -0.39 -8.79
N LEU A 216 30.29 -0.67 -7.90
CA LEU A 216 30.04 -0.89 -6.48
C LEU A 216 30.20 0.45 -5.75
N ILE A 217 29.12 0.94 -5.18
CA ILE A 217 29.02 2.23 -4.51
C ILE A 217 28.64 1.98 -3.04
N VAL A 218 29.27 2.72 -2.13
CA VAL A 218 28.92 2.70 -0.71
C VAL A 218 27.92 3.82 -0.45
N ARG A 219 26.81 3.49 0.21
CA ARG A 219 25.71 4.42 0.45
C ARG A 219 26.12 5.66 1.22
N GLU A 220 27.01 5.51 2.19
CA GLU A 220 27.53 6.57 3.05
C GLU A 220 28.40 7.58 2.31
N ASP A 221 28.92 7.23 1.12
CA ASP A 221 29.69 8.13 0.26
C ASP A 221 28.79 9.02 -0.64
N LEU A 222 27.48 8.75 -0.66
CA LEU A 222 26.48 9.50 -1.42
C LEU A 222 26.02 10.75 -0.66
N ARG A 223 25.57 11.74 -1.42
CA ARG A 223 24.95 12.98 -0.89
C ARG A 223 23.73 13.37 -1.72
N PRO A 224 22.76 14.09 -1.14
CA PRO A 224 21.59 14.58 -1.86
C PRO A 224 21.96 15.31 -3.15
N GLY A 225 21.36 14.89 -4.26
CA GLY A 225 21.67 15.35 -5.62
C GLY A 225 22.55 14.40 -6.43
N ASP A 226 23.17 13.38 -5.82
CA ASP A 226 23.92 12.37 -6.58
C ASP A 226 22.97 11.51 -7.41
N VAL A 227 23.42 11.13 -8.61
CA VAL A 227 22.69 10.35 -9.60
C VAL A 227 23.56 9.20 -10.07
N ILE A 228 22.98 7.99 -10.15
CA ILE A 228 23.67 6.75 -10.48
C ILE A 228 22.86 6.04 -11.56
N ASP A 229 23.49 5.83 -12.71
CA ASP A 229 22.90 5.01 -13.78
C ASP A 229 23.28 3.54 -13.60
N GLY A 230 22.31 2.65 -13.80
CA GLY A 230 22.57 1.20 -13.81
C GLY A 230 23.32 0.74 -15.07
N PRO A 231 24.10 -0.36 -14.96
CA PRO A 231 24.16 -1.28 -13.81
C PRO A 231 25.04 -0.79 -12.66
N ALA A 232 24.49 -0.81 -11.44
CA ALA A 232 25.23 -0.46 -10.23
C ALA A 232 24.69 -1.22 -9.01
N ILE A 233 25.53 -1.36 -7.99
CA ILE A 233 25.19 -1.93 -6.68
C ILE A 233 25.51 -0.87 -5.63
N ILE A 234 24.50 -0.47 -4.87
CA ILE A 234 24.64 0.44 -3.74
C ILE A 234 24.59 -0.40 -2.46
N ALA A 235 25.73 -0.53 -1.81
CA ALA A 235 25.88 -1.29 -0.58
C ALA A 235 25.67 -0.39 0.64
N GLU A 236 24.89 -0.86 1.58
CA GLU A 236 24.58 -0.23 2.87
C GLU A 236 24.86 -1.21 4.01
N GLN A 237 24.95 -0.70 5.23
CA GLN A 237 25.20 -1.56 6.40
C GLN A 237 24.10 -2.63 6.59
N ASN A 238 22.84 -2.30 6.32
CA ASN A 238 21.67 -3.16 6.58
C ASN A 238 20.85 -3.50 5.33
N ALA A 239 21.27 -3.03 4.16
CA ALA A 239 20.55 -3.25 2.91
C ALA A 239 21.50 -3.24 1.71
N THR A 240 21.01 -3.71 0.58
CA THR A 240 21.70 -3.59 -0.71
C THR A 240 20.67 -3.22 -1.76
N THR A 241 20.94 -2.18 -2.53
CA THR A 241 20.10 -1.75 -3.65
C THR A 241 20.82 -2.02 -4.97
N VAL A 242 20.17 -2.73 -5.87
CA VAL A 242 20.64 -2.97 -7.24
C VAL A 242 19.93 -2.01 -8.19
N VAL A 243 20.71 -1.20 -8.89
CA VAL A 243 20.24 -0.37 -9.99
C VAL A 243 20.46 -1.16 -11.27
N GLU A 244 19.38 -1.69 -11.83
CA GLU A 244 19.41 -2.52 -13.02
C GLU A 244 19.73 -1.70 -14.29
N PRO A 245 20.22 -2.31 -15.39
CA PRO A 245 20.36 -1.63 -16.67
C PRO A 245 19.05 -0.92 -17.09
N GLY A 246 19.16 0.33 -17.52
CA GLY A 246 18.01 1.17 -17.89
C GLY A 246 17.24 1.76 -16.74
N TRP A 247 17.73 1.62 -15.51
CA TRP A 247 17.27 2.31 -14.32
C TRP A 247 18.29 3.36 -13.87
N ARG A 248 17.80 4.39 -13.23
CA ARG A 248 18.59 5.49 -12.63
C ARG A 248 18.17 5.68 -11.20
N ALA A 249 19.11 5.70 -10.28
CA ALA A 249 18.90 6.06 -8.89
C ALA A 249 19.29 7.52 -8.66
N SER A 250 18.46 8.27 -7.94
CA SER A 250 18.73 9.65 -7.51
C SER A 250 18.55 9.76 -6.01
N LEU A 251 19.47 10.46 -5.34
CA LEU A 251 19.37 10.71 -3.91
C LEU A 251 18.65 12.03 -3.66
N THR A 252 17.51 11.95 -2.93
CA THR A 252 16.67 13.12 -2.63
C THR A 252 17.20 13.92 -1.44
N ALA A 253 16.60 15.11 -1.20
CA ALA A 253 16.87 15.93 -0.03
C ALA A 253 16.56 15.21 1.31
N PHE A 254 15.68 14.23 1.31
CA PHE A 254 15.32 13.43 2.49
C PHE A 254 16.12 12.12 2.59
N ASP A 255 17.24 12.06 1.87
CA ASP A 255 18.11 10.88 1.84
C ASP A 255 17.44 9.61 1.31
N HIS A 256 16.33 9.73 0.56
CA HIS A 256 15.69 8.61 -0.12
C HIS A 256 16.37 8.31 -1.46
N LEU A 257 16.56 7.03 -1.80
CA LEU A 257 16.87 6.63 -3.17
C LEU A 257 15.56 6.48 -3.95
N VAL A 258 15.43 7.28 -5.00
CA VAL A 258 14.36 7.13 -5.99
C VAL A 258 14.97 6.52 -7.24
N LEU A 259 14.52 5.32 -7.60
CA LEU A 259 14.93 4.66 -8.84
C LEU A 259 13.86 4.91 -9.89
N GLU A 260 14.26 5.37 -11.07
CA GLU A 260 13.38 5.65 -12.19
C GLU A 260 13.83 4.86 -13.43
N ARG A 261 12.87 4.28 -14.14
CA ARG A 261 13.11 3.60 -15.41
C ARG A 261 13.37 4.65 -16.50
N ILE A 262 14.60 4.75 -16.97
CA ILE A 262 15.03 5.76 -17.96
C ILE A 262 15.08 5.21 -19.39
N ALA A 263 15.09 3.89 -19.57
CA ALA A 263 15.04 3.26 -20.88
C ALA A 263 13.82 2.34 -20.98
N PRO A 264 13.04 2.38 -22.07
CA PRO A 264 11.95 1.43 -22.29
C PRO A 264 12.49 0.00 -22.25
N ARG A 265 11.76 -0.91 -21.60
CA ARG A 265 12.06 -2.33 -21.67
C ARG A 265 11.63 -2.85 -23.04
N ALA A 266 12.49 -3.64 -23.68
CA ALA A 266 12.05 -4.40 -24.85
C ALA A 266 10.93 -5.37 -24.43
N ILE A 267 9.71 -5.11 -24.91
CA ILE A 267 8.60 -6.04 -24.69
C ILE A 267 8.86 -7.21 -25.64
N GLN A 268 9.35 -8.31 -25.11
CA GLN A 268 9.37 -9.56 -25.87
C GLN A 268 7.92 -10.04 -25.98
N PHE A 269 7.26 -9.69 -27.08
CA PHE A 269 6.11 -10.46 -27.50
C PHE A 269 6.64 -11.87 -27.85
N ALA A 270 6.07 -12.90 -27.26
CA ALA A 270 6.33 -14.27 -27.65
C ALA A 270 5.88 -14.44 -29.13
N ALA A 271 6.78 -14.14 -30.04
CA ALA A 271 6.56 -14.29 -31.49
C ALA A 271 6.90 -15.72 -31.94
N GLY A 272 6.49 -16.72 -31.16
CA GLY A 272 6.68 -18.13 -31.47
C GLY A 272 5.34 -18.81 -31.72
N THR A 273 5.20 -19.49 -32.84
CA THR A 273 4.07 -20.39 -33.14
C THR A 273 4.18 -21.74 -32.42
N THR A 274 5.25 -21.99 -31.70
CA THR A 274 5.45 -23.17 -30.84
C THR A 274 4.87 -22.89 -29.45
N VAL A 275 3.89 -23.73 -29.07
CA VAL A 275 3.27 -23.68 -27.74
C VAL A 275 4.33 -23.93 -26.68
N ASP A 276 4.60 -22.94 -25.83
CA ASP A 276 5.38 -23.14 -24.61
C ASP A 276 4.49 -23.82 -23.57
N PRO A 277 4.80 -25.06 -23.13
CA PRO A 277 3.96 -25.78 -22.18
C PRO A 277 3.78 -25.05 -20.85
N VAL A 278 4.79 -24.30 -20.40
CA VAL A 278 4.77 -23.54 -19.13
C VAL A 278 3.84 -22.32 -19.26
N LEU A 279 3.95 -21.59 -20.38
CA LEU A 279 3.03 -20.47 -20.65
C LEU A 279 1.59 -20.95 -20.81
N LEU A 280 1.36 -22.08 -21.46
CA LEU A 280 0.03 -22.67 -21.61
C LEU A 280 -0.58 -23.00 -20.25
N GLU A 281 0.20 -23.61 -19.35
CA GLU A 281 -0.25 -23.93 -17.99
C GLU A 281 -0.52 -22.67 -17.15
N VAL A 282 0.32 -21.64 -17.26
CA VAL A 282 0.11 -20.33 -16.61
C VAL A 282 -1.17 -19.69 -17.10
N PHE A 283 -1.45 -19.69 -18.42
CA PHE A 283 -2.69 -19.14 -18.96
C PHE A 283 -3.91 -19.96 -18.55
N ASN A 284 -3.85 -21.28 -18.58
CA ASN A 284 -4.93 -22.15 -18.11
C ASN A 284 -5.27 -21.87 -16.63
N ASN A 285 -4.27 -21.75 -15.77
CA ASN A 285 -4.48 -21.42 -14.36
C ASN A 285 -5.04 -20.01 -14.16
N LEU A 286 -4.64 -19.03 -14.97
CA LEU A 286 -5.21 -17.68 -14.95
C LEU A 286 -6.69 -17.68 -15.38
N PHE A 287 -7.06 -18.40 -16.43
CA PHE A 287 -8.43 -18.52 -16.89
C PHE A 287 -9.31 -19.29 -15.89
N MET A 288 -8.80 -20.36 -15.29
CA MET A 288 -9.52 -21.10 -14.25
C MET A 288 -9.77 -20.21 -13.02
N ASN A 289 -8.77 -19.47 -12.55
CA ASN A 289 -8.95 -18.53 -11.44
C ASN A 289 -9.96 -17.39 -11.74
N ILE A 290 -10.10 -16.97 -13.01
CA ILE A 290 -11.13 -16.00 -13.41
C ILE A 290 -12.53 -16.67 -13.42
N ALA A 291 -12.63 -17.93 -13.78
CA ALA A 291 -13.89 -18.66 -13.83
C ALA A 291 -14.40 -19.09 -12.42
N GLU A 292 -13.51 -19.18 -11.44
CA GLU A 292 -13.83 -19.55 -10.05
C GLU A 292 -14.15 -18.32 -9.16
N GLN A 293 -13.96 -17.10 -9.65
CA GLN A 293 -14.37 -15.84 -9.01
C GLN A 293 -15.78 -15.41 -9.45
#